data_1c3dd1adfb990e8de2718c12d2806b4c
#
_entry.id   1c3dd1adfb990e8de2718c12d2806b4c
#
_cell.length_a   1.000
_cell.length_b   1.000
_cell.length_c   1.000
_cell.angle_alpha   90.00
_cell.angle_beta   90.00
_cell.angle_gamma   90.00
#
_symmetry.space_group_name_H-M   'P 1'
#
loop_
_entity.id
_entity.type
_entity.pdbx_description
1 polymer ?
#
loop_
_entity_poly.entity_id
_entity_poly.type
_entity_poly.pdbx_seq_one_letter_code
_entity_poly.pdbx_strand_id
1 'polypeptide(L)'
;MDIRSLEQKAIDFAKRGDFGADAKQTNEELTQLAPDNQGGWTRLARCCIELGLLDDANAALEKVLTLNPQNMIARSLLQESIRREVRREPAEEPVAGGKRASKGKKGAKSGGAVRTGFGRPQFAALGQLAPASALESLGPAIESLLMALNERPFAGKIVEARNRAGQSGSKLFRRNSFYAGKNGNLYVFHHGGRSEPQVSLAFFASPQFGRDSVRAGIGFNLAQSGPDKDAGQERAMAYFERFQQLVAGDWKQLLTGWMTANGGFIQYGDKPPLVDMMPADAISSLVNAKNTPDLGWVFVGRALSPDRGEDAEILGDQAELVKWVEQTFNDLLPLWMSVYREAESN
;
A
#
# COMPACT_ATOMS: atom_id res chain seq x y z
N MET A 1 -43.17 -3.12 8.56
CA MET A 1 -43.24 -2.88 7.09
C MET A 1 -42.61 -4.10 6.45
N ASP A 2 -43.12 -4.62 5.33
CA ASP A 2 -42.46 -5.75 4.66
C ASP A 2 -41.26 -5.26 3.83
N ILE A 3 -40.36 -6.20 3.50
CA ILE A 3 -39.11 -5.89 2.80
C ILE A 3 -39.37 -5.22 1.45
N ARG A 4 -40.40 -5.64 0.70
CA ARG A 4 -40.72 -5.07 -0.61
C ARG A 4 -41.17 -3.62 -0.51
N SER A 5 -41.99 -3.31 0.50
CA SER A 5 -42.46 -1.94 0.77
C SER A 5 -41.31 -1.01 1.18
N LEU A 6 -40.35 -1.50 2.01
CA LEU A 6 -39.15 -0.76 2.38
C LEU A 6 -38.25 -0.54 1.16
N GLU A 7 -38.06 -1.55 0.35
CA GLU A 7 -37.23 -1.45 -0.85
C GLU A 7 -37.81 -0.45 -1.84
N GLN A 8 -39.13 -0.50 -2.09
CA GLN A 8 -39.80 0.45 -2.96
C GLN A 8 -39.65 1.89 -2.43
N LYS A 9 -39.87 2.10 -1.13
CA LYS A 9 -39.68 3.41 -0.48
C LYS A 9 -38.23 3.93 -0.63
N ALA A 10 -37.25 3.06 -0.43
CA ALA A 10 -35.84 3.40 -0.59
C ALA A 10 -35.48 3.77 -2.05
N ILE A 11 -36.06 3.07 -3.03
CA ILE A 11 -35.92 3.39 -4.46
C ILE A 11 -36.57 4.74 -4.78
N ASP A 12 -37.73 5.05 -4.22
CA ASP A 12 -38.43 6.29 -4.47
C ASP A 12 -37.67 7.51 -3.90
N PHE A 13 -37.02 7.37 -2.75
CA PHE A 13 -36.07 8.37 -2.24
C PHE A 13 -34.93 8.60 -3.26
N ALA A 14 -34.30 7.53 -3.71
CA ALA A 14 -33.18 7.62 -4.65
C ALA A 14 -33.59 8.26 -6.00
N LYS A 15 -34.77 7.92 -6.53
CA LYS A 15 -35.31 8.52 -7.76
C LYS A 15 -35.55 10.03 -7.65
N ARG A 16 -35.89 10.52 -6.45
CA ARG A 16 -36.05 11.94 -6.17
C ARG A 16 -34.73 12.65 -5.87
N GLY A 17 -33.62 11.91 -5.79
CA GLY A 17 -32.33 12.47 -5.37
C GLY A 17 -32.29 12.81 -3.88
N ASP A 18 -33.20 12.27 -3.08
CA ASP A 18 -33.26 12.49 -1.64
C ASP A 18 -32.43 11.43 -0.92
N PHE A 19 -31.30 11.85 -0.38
CA PHE A 19 -30.34 11.03 0.36
C PHE A 19 -30.16 11.55 1.80
N GLY A 20 -31.21 12.19 2.36
CA GLY A 20 -31.22 12.69 3.72
C GLY A 20 -31.40 11.62 4.80
N ALA A 21 -31.68 12.07 6.03
CA ALA A 21 -31.80 11.20 7.21
C ALA A 21 -32.88 10.13 7.07
N ASP A 22 -34.05 10.49 6.51
CA ASP A 22 -35.17 9.56 6.32
C ASP A 22 -34.84 8.45 5.32
N ALA A 23 -34.14 8.82 4.24
CA ALA A 23 -33.64 7.85 3.25
C ALA A 23 -32.59 6.93 3.87
N LYS A 24 -31.68 7.48 4.70
CA LYS A 24 -30.68 6.69 5.45
C LYS A 24 -31.37 5.68 6.34
N GLN A 25 -32.30 6.11 7.20
CA GLN A 25 -33.02 5.23 8.11
C GLN A 25 -33.77 4.12 7.35
N THR A 26 -34.45 4.46 6.23
CA THR A 26 -35.16 3.46 5.42
C THR A 26 -34.21 2.40 4.84
N ASN A 27 -33.01 2.80 4.39
CA ASN A 27 -32.01 1.85 3.88
C ASN A 27 -31.34 1.06 5.00
N GLU A 28 -31.16 1.61 6.20
CA GLU A 28 -30.68 0.87 7.38
C GLU A 28 -31.65 -0.25 7.77
N GLU A 29 -32.96 0.06 7.88
CA GLU A 29 -33.99 -0.94 8.15
C GLU A 29 -34.02 -2.02 7.07
N LEU A 30 -33.90 -1.63 5.79
CA LEU A 30 -33.86 -2.59 4.66
C LEU A 30 -32.64 -3.50 4.74
N THR A 31 -31.46 -2.98 5.03
CA THR A 31 -30.22 -3.79 5.08
C THR A 31 -30.15 -4.66 6.33
N GLN A 32 -30.83 -4.32 7.41
CA GLN A 32 -31.00 -5.18 8.58
C GLN A 32 -31.91 -6.38 8.27
N LEU A 33 -33.02 -6.14 7.55
CA LEU A 33 -33.98 -7.19 7.19
C LEU A 33 -33.54 -8.03 6.00
N ALA A 34 -32.74 -7.47 5.09
CA ALA A 34 -32.22 -8.10 3.89
C ALA A 34 -30.71 -7.83 3.73
N PRO A 35 -29.86 -8.51 4.51
CA PRO A 35 -28.40 -8.25 4.53
C PRO A 35 -27.69 -8.46 3.18
N ASP A 36 -28.30 -9.24 2.27
CA ASP A 36 -27.77 -9.52 0.94
C ASP A 36 -28.27 -8.52 -0.13
N ASN A 37 -29.09 -7.54 0.25
CA ASN A 37 -29.60 -6.53 -0.67
C ASN A 37 -28.52 -5.49 -1.00
N GLN A 38 -27.74 -5.75 -2.06
CA GLN A 38 -26.69 -4.86 -2.55
C GLN A 38 -27.21 -3.45 -2.86
N GLY A 39 -28.42 -3.33 -3.39
CA GLY A 39 -29.05 -2.05 -3.70
C GLY A 39 -29.32 -1.22 -2.44
N GLY A 40 -29.77 -1.87 -1.36
CA GLY A 40 -29.97 -1.24 -0.05
C GLY A 40 -28.69 -0.68 0.52
N TRP A 41 -27.63 -1.49 0.57
CA TRP A 41 -26.31 -1.07 1.03
C TRP A 41 -25.73 0.06 0.18
N THR A 42 -25.86 -0.01 -1.16
CA THR A 42 -25.39 1.05 -2.05
C THR A 42 -26.09 2.38 -1.80
N ARG A 43 -27.43 2.37 -1.62
CA ARG A 43 -28.21 3.57 -1.29
C ARG A 43 -27.89 4.10 0.10
N LEU A 44 -27.71 3.21 1.10
CA LEU A 44 -27.27 3.59 2.44
C LEU A 44 -25.94 4.34 2.40
N ALA A 45 -24.96 3.79 1.69
CA ALA A 45 -23.67 4.45 1.51
C ALA A 45 -23.81 5.83 0.87
N ARG A 46 -24.67 5.98 -0.14
CA ARG A 46 -24.92 7.29 -0.77
C ARG A 46 -25.51 8.28 0.25
N CYS A 47 -26.50 7.86 1.07
CA CYS A 47 -27.04 8.70 2.12
C CYS A 47 -25.95 9.13 3.12
N CYS A 48 -25.10 8.22 3.54
CA CYS A 48 -23.99 8.50 4.44
C CYS A 48 -22.99 9.51 3.85
N ILE A 49 -22.65 9.39 2.55
CA ILE A 49 -21.79 10.35 1.85
C ILE A 49 -22.41 11.75 1.86
N GLU A 50 -23.69 11.88 1.53
CA GLU A 50 -24.37 13.18 1.48
C GLU A 50 -24.52 13.80 2.87
N LEU A 51 -24.64 12.99 3.92
CA LEU A 51 -24.68 13.43 5.31
C LEU A 51 -23.30 13.66 5.93
N GLY A 52 -22.22 13.40 5.20
CA GLY A 52 -20.84 13.54 5.68
C GLY A 52 -20.41 12.45 6.68
N LEU A 53 -21.14 11.34 6.78
CA LEU A 53 -20.86 10.18 7.62
C LEU A 53 -19.97 9.19 6.83
N LEU A 54 -18.71 9.59 6.58
CA LEU A 54 -17.85 8.90 5.62
C LEU A 54 -17.43 7.51 6.10
N ASP A 55 -17.24 7.31 7.40
CA ASP A 55 -16.90 6.00 7.97
C ASP A 55 -18.05 4.99 7.78
N ASP A 56 -19.29 5.43 8.03
CA ASP A 56 -20.50 4.61 7.83
C ASP A 56 -20.68 4.30 6.33
N ALA A 57 -20.38 5.28 5.46
CA ALA A 57 -20.44 5.08 4.02
C ALA A 57 -19.45 4.01 3.57
N ASN A 58 -18.21 4.08 4.04
CA ASN A 58 -17.16 3.11 3.71
C ASN A 58 -17.55 1.71 4.19
N ALA A 59 -18.05 1.56 5.41
CA ALA A 59 -18.52 0.27 5.94
C ALA A 59 -19.65 -0.34 5.08
N ALA A 60 -20.62 0.48 4.66
CA ALA A 60 -21.70 0.03 3.78
C ALA A 60 -21.19 -0.38 2.39
N LEU A 61 -20.21 0.33 1.83
CA LEU A 61 -19.61 0.02 0.53
C LEU A 61 -18.75 -1.25 0.58
N GLU A 62 -18.01 -1.48 1.67
CA GLU A 62 -17.30 -2.73 1.91
C GLU A 62 -18.26 -3.93 1.89
N LYS A 63 -19.43 -3.78 2.50
CA LYS A 63 -20.45 -4.82 2.47
C LYS A 63 -20.94 -5.11 1.05
N VAL A 64 -21.19 -4.07 0.23
CA VAL A 64 -21.54 -4.26 -1.19
C VAL A 64 -20.45 -4.98 -1.95
N LEU A 65 -19.20 -4.60 -1.75
CA LEU A 65 -18.06 -5.19 -2.46
C LEU A 65 -17.75 -6.61 -2.00
N THR A 66 -18.06 -6.95 -0.76
CA THR A 66 -18.02 -8.33 -0.27
C THR A 66 -19.06 -9.20 -0.98
N LEU A 67 -20.30 -8.69 -1.18
CA LEU A 67 -21.38 -9.39 -1.87
C LEU A 67 -21.15 -9.44 -3.38
N ASN A 68 -20.59 -8.38 -3.96
CA ASN A 68 -20.29 -8.28 -5.39
C ASN A 68 -19.03 -7.44 -5.64
N PRO A 69 -17.86 -8.05 -5.75
CA PRO A 69 -16.60 -7.35 -5.99
C PRO A 69 -16.55 -6.54 -7.29
N GLN A 70 -17.44 -6.80 -8.24
CA GLN A 70 -17.51 -6.10 -9.53
C GLN A 70 -18.56 -4.97 -9.56
N ASN A 71 -19.14 -4.60 -8.42
CA ASN A 71 -20.15 -3.54 -8.37
C ASN A 71 -19.54 -2.16 -8.68
N MET A 72 -19.73 -1.69 -9.90
CA MET A 72 -19.15 -0.41 -10.39
C MET A 72 -19.71 0.81 -9.65
N ILE A 73 -20.97 0.76 -9.19
CA ILE A 73 -21.57 1.87 -8.44
C ILE A 73 -20.92 1.99 -7.06
N ALA A 74 -20.76 0.88 -6.36
CA ALA A 74 -20.09 0.88 -5.06
C ALA A 74 -18.65 1.37 -5.16
N ARG A 75 -17.92 0.97 -6.19
CA ARG A 75 -16.56 1.46 -6.48
C ARG A 75 -16.52 2.98 -6.68
N SER A 76 -17.46 3.51 -7.48
CA SER A 76 -17.54 4.95 -7.75
C SER A 76 -17.88 5.75 -6.48
N LEU A 77 -18.81 5.25 -5.66
CA LEU A 77 -19.18 5.90 -4.40
C LEU A 77 -18.04 5.86 -3.37
N LEU A 78 -17.28 4.80 -3.32
CA LEU A 78 -16.10 4.71 -2.45
C LEU A 78 -15.06 5.76 -2.84
N GLN A 79 -14.81 5.96 -4.13
CA GLN A 79 -13.95 7.04 -4.62
C GLN A 79 -14.46 8.42 -4.20
N GLU A 80 -15.77 8.62 -4.27
CA GLU A 80 -16.39 9.89 -3.85
C GLU A 80 -16.22 10.12 -2.35
N SER A 81 -16.48 9.09 -1.52
CA SER A 81 -16.28 9.14 -0.07
C SER A 81 -14.85 9.52 0.30
N ILE A 82 -13.87 8.86 -0.28
CA ILE A 82 -12.45 9.13 -0.05
C ILE A 82 -12.06 10.56 -0.47
N ARG A 83 -12.57 11.05 -1.62
CA ARG A 83 -12.32 12.43 -2.04
C ARG A 83 -12.87 13.45 -1.07
N ARG A 84 -14.06 13.19 -0.48
CA ARG A 84 -14.65 14.08 0.53
C ARG A 84 -13.88 14.02 1.84
N GLU A 85 -13.39 12.85 2.25
CA GLU A 85 -12.57 12.67 3.45
C GLU A 85 -11.25 13.45 3.34
N VAL A 86 -10.55 13.34 2.20
CA VAL A 86 -9.30 14.08 1.93
C VAL A 86 -9.53 15.60 1.89
N ARG A 87 -10.73 16.06 1.49
CA ARG A 87 -11.10 17.49 1.47
C ARG A 87 -11.58 18.02 2.82
N ARG A 88 -11.84 17.17 3.79
CA ARG A 88 -12.25 17.58 5.13
C ARG A 88 -11.01 18.17 5.83
N GLU A 89 -10.83 19.49 5.71
CA GLU A 89 -9.92 20.22 6.59
C GLU A 89 -10.33 19.96 8.04
N PRO A 90 -9.37 19.90 9.00
CA PRO A 90 -9.72 19.70 10.40
C PRO A 90 -10.72 20.78 10.82
N ALA A 91 -11.86 20.37 11.32
CA ALA A 91 -12.86 21.26 11.90
C ALA A 91 -12.17 22.09 12.98
N GLU A 92 -12.07 23.40 12.77
CA GLU A 92 -11.70 24.36 13.83
C GLU A 92 -12.70 24.21 14.97
N GLU A 93 -12.22 23.85 16.16
CA GLU A 93 -13.04 23.93 17.37
C GLU A 93 -13.56 25.37 17.51
N PRO A 94 -14.85 25.57 17.91
CA PRO A 94 -15.42 26.89 18.04
C PRO A 94 -14.76 27.63 19.22
N VAL A 95 -13.82 28.51 18.91
CA VAL A 95 -13.26 29.46 19.90
C VAL A 95 -14.31 30.54 20.18
N ALA A 96 -14.84 30.51 21.38
CA ALA A 96 -15.73 31.56 21.94
C ALA A 96 -15.00 32.91 21.91
N GLY A 97 -15.75 33.89 21.47
CA GLY A 97 -15.49 35.29 21.21
C GLY A 97 -14.36 36.04 21.94
N GLY A 98 -13.61 36.86 21.20
CA GLY A 98 -12.69 37.85 21.75
C GLY A 98 -12.05 38.75 20.68
N LYS A 99 -12.54 39.94 20.60
CA LYS A 99 -12.19 41.20 19.93
C LYS A 99 -10.83 41.30 19.18
N ARG A 100 -10.95 41.89 17.98
CA ARG A 100 -9.91 42.48 17.10
C ARG A 100 -8.76 43.17 17.84
N ALA A 101 -7.53 42.88 17.44
CA ALA A 101 -6.46 43.90 17.30
C ALA A 101 -5.41 43.41 16.28
N SER A 102 -4.90 44.35 15.52
CA SER A 102 -4.12 44.25 14.31
C SER A 102 -2.62 44.02 14.54
N LYS A 103 -1.94 43.64 13.45
CA LYS A 103 -0.51 43.78 13.09
C LYS A 103 0.47 42.70 13.52
N GLY A 104 0.80 41.91 12.55
CA GLY A 104 2.17 41.72 12.03
C GLY A 104 3.22 41.09 12.94
N LYS A 105 3.51 39.80 12.70
CA LYS A 105 4.90 39.31 12.70
C LYS A 105 4.93 37.92 12.07
N LYS A 106 5.84 37.78 11.10
CA LYS A 106 6.28 36.47 10.59
C LYS A 106 6.71 35.59 11.77
N GLY A 107 5.98 34.51 12.05
CA GLY A 107 6.30 33.57 13.12
C GLY A 107 6.22 32.15 12.56
N ALA A 108 7.22 31.39 12.86
CA ALA A 108 7.53 30.04 12.53
C ALA A 108 6.30 29.14 12.26
N LYS A 109 6.31 28.45 11.12
CA LYS A 109 5.44 27.31 10.84
C LYS A 109 5.73 26.22 11.88
N SER A 110 4.88 26.10 12.89
CA SER A 110 4.76 24.85 13.64
C SER A 110 4.22 23.82 12.65
N GLY A 111 5.06 22.89 12.23
CA GLY A 111 4.64 21.76 11.43
C GLY A 111 3.68 20.89 12.25
N GLY A 112 2.38 21.10 12.09
CA GLY A 112 1.40 20.11 12.48
C GLY A 112 1.70 18.86 11.66
N ALA A 113 1.92 17.72 12.32
CA ALA A 113 2.11 16.44 11.67
C ALA A 113 0.89 16.18 10.80
N VAL A 114 1.07 16.21 9.50
CA VAL A 114 0.05 15.77 8.55
C VAL A 114 -0.09 14.27 8.78
N ARG A 115 -1.17 13.86 9.45
CA ARG A 115 -1.53 12.45 9.58
C ARG A 115 -1.96 11.95 8.20
N THR A 116 -0.99 11.51 7.42
CA THR A 116 -1.22 10.84 6.14
C THR A 116 -1.28 9.34 6.42
N GLY A 117 -2.42 8.88 6.94
CA GLY A 117 -2.59 7.48 7.25
C GLY A 117 -2.87 6.62 6.02
N PHE A 118 -2.35 5.40 6.02
CA PHE A 118 -2.69 4.33 5.08
C PHE A 118 -3.63 3.34 5.78
N GLY A 119 -4.89 3.76 6.02
CA GLY A 119 -5.92 2.91 6.58
C GLY A 119 -6.67 2.10 5.50
N ARG A 120 -7.66 1.31 5.94
CA ARG A 120 -8.52 0.50 5.03
C ARG A 120 -9.13 1.29 3.88
N PRO A 121 -9.64 2.54 4.05
CA PRO A 121 -10.19 3.30 2.94
C PRO A 121 -9.17 3.60 1.84
N GLN A 122 -7.92 3.88 2.21
CA GLN A 122 -6.85 4.16 1.27
C GLN A 122 -6.46 2.90 0.48
N PHE A 123 -6.40 1.74 1.12
CA PHE A 123 -6.18 0.47 0.43
C PHE A 123 -7.34 0.09 -0.48
N ALA A 124 -8.58 0.29 -0.04
CA ALA A 124 -9.75 0.07 -0.89
C ALA A 124 -9.73 0.97 -2.13
N ALA A 125 -9.29 2.22 -1.99
CA ALA A 125 -9.10 3.13 -3.13
C ALA A 125 -7.99 2.66 -4.08
N LEU A 126 -6.84 2.24 -3.55
CA LEU A 126 -5.76 1.68 -4.36
C LEU A 126 -6.22 0.49 -5.20
N GLY A 127 -7.04 -0.41 -4.62
CA GLY A 127 -7.54 -1.60 -5.31
C GLY A 127 -8.53 -1.33 -6.43
N GLN A 128 -9.07 -0.13 -6.53
CA GLN A 128 -10.20 0.17 -7.42
C GLN A 128 -9.91 1.26 -8.44
N LEU A 129 -8.92 2.11 -8.18
CA LEU A 129 -8.58 3.21 -9.08
C LEU A 129 -7.68 2.74 -10.21
N ALA A 130 -7.87 3.34 -11.40
CA ALA A 130 -6.84 3.28 -12.43
C ALA A 130 -5.52 3.85 -11.86
N PRO A 131 -4.34 3.31 -12.25
CA PRO A 131 -3.05 3.70 -11.67
C PRO A 131 -2.82 5.20 -11.55
N ALA A 132 -3.15 5.95 -12.59
CA ALA A 132 -3.00 7.41 -12.59
C ALA A 132 -3.91 8.10 -11.57
N SER A 133 -5.17 7.66 -11.48
CA SER A 133 -6.16 8.26 -10.56
C SER A 133 -5.86 7.91 -9.09
N ALA A 134 -5.32 6.73 -8.80
CA ALA A 134 -4.89 6.38 -7.47
C ALA A 134 -3.71 7.24 -7.01
N LEU A 135 -2.72 7.44 -7.87
CA LEU A 135 -1.61 8.34 -7.57
C LEU A 135 -2.03 9.80 -7.43
N GLU A 136 -3.05 10.24 -8.18
CA GLU A 136 -3.59 11.59 -8.03
C GLU A 136 -4.29 11.77 -6.68
N SER A 137 -5.10 10.81 -6.25
CA SER A 137 -5.85 10.90 -4.99
C SER A 137 -4.98 10.67 -3.76
N LEU A 138 -4.05 9.72 -3.79
CA LEU A 138 -3.12 9.40 -2.69
C LEU A 138 -1.75 10.05 -2.87
N GLY A 139 -1.55 10.77 -3.98
CA GLY A 139 -0.27 11.36 -4.35
C GLY A 139 0.41 12.18 -3.26
N PRO A 140 -0.29 13.09 -2.57
CA PRO A 140 0.32 13.89 -1.51
C PRO A 140 0.86 13.06 -0.35
N ALA A 141 0.14 12.02 0.09
CA ALA A 141 0.56 11.13 1.16
C ALA A 141 1.78 10.28 0.75
N ILE A 142 1.71 9.67 -0.43
CA ILE A 142 2.81 8.88 -0.98
C ILE A 142 4.03 9.77 -1.23
N GLU A 143 3.86 10.95 -1.81
CA GLU A 143 4.95 11.88 -2.09
C GLU A 143 5.65 12.33 -0.80
N SER A 144 4.89 12.67 0.22
CA SER A 144 5.42 13.04 1.55
C SER A 144 6.23 11.89 2.17
N LEU A 145 5.72 10.65 2.07
CA LEU A 145 6.43 9.46 2.53
C LEU A 145 7.73 9.24 1.75
N LEU A 146 7.69 9.27 0.40
CA LEU A 146 8.88 9.08 -0.43
C LEU A 146 9.93 10.17 -0.21
N MET A 147 9.51 11.42 -0.01
CA MET A 147 10.42 12.52 0.31
C MET A 147 11.10 12.28 1.66
N ALA A 148 10.33 11.94 2.69
CA ALA A 148 10.89 11.67 4.02
C ALA A 148 11.86 10.48 4.01
N LEU A 149 11.59 9.43 3.23
CA LEU A 149 12.48 8.28 3.06
C LEU A 149 13.77 8.65 2.30
N ASN A 150 13.68 9.51 1.28
CA ASN A 150 14.86 9.96 0.51
C ASN A 150 15.85 10.78 1.35
N GLU A 151 15.40 11.38 2.45
CA GLU A 151 16.24 12.16 3.37
C GLU A 151 16.93 11.28 4.43
N ARG A 152 16.61 9.98 4.51
CA ARG A 152 17.21 9.07 5.49
C ARG A 152 18.60 8.58 5.07
N PRO A 153 19.50 8.33 6.04
CA PRO A 153 20.89 7.92 5.75
C PRO A 153 21.00 6.66 4.90
N PHE A 154 20.09 5.69 5.08
CA PHE A 154 20.10 4.47 4.28
C PHE A 154 19.86 4.75 2.78
N ALA A 155 19.03 5.73 2.46
CA ALA A 155 18.74 6.10 1.08
C ALA A 155 20.02 6.59 0.36
N GLY A 156 20.80 7.44 1.03
CA GLY A 156 22.09 7.89 0.51
C GLY A 156 23.07 6.75 0.26
N LYS A 157 23.16 5.78 1.17
CA LYS A 157 24.04 4.61 1.02
C LYS A 157 23.68 3.74 -0.20
N ILE A 158 22.37 3.52 -0.43
CA ILE A 158 21.89 2.74 -1.59
C ILE A 158 22.18 3.49 -2.89
N VAL A 159 21.88 4.79 -2.95
CA VAL A 159 22.13 5.63 -4.12
C VAL A 159 23.63 5.68 -4.44
N GLU A 160 24.48 5.85 -3.43
CA GLU A 160 25.92 5.87 -3.59
C GLU A 160 26.47 4.52 -4.10
N ALA A 161 25.98 3.40 -3.58
CA ALA A 161 26.39 2.08 -4.05
C ALA A 161 26.09 1.88 -5.54
N ARG A 162 24.90 2.27 -6.00
CA ARG A 162 24.53 2.22 -7.41
C ARG A 162 25.32 3.17 -8.29
N ASN A 163 25.60 4.38 -7.80
CA ASN A 163 26.42 5.35 -8.55
C ASN A 163 27.83 4.84 -8.74
N ARG A 164 28.41 4.14 -7.76
CA ARG A 164 29.73 3.47 -7.90
C ARG A 164 29.71 2.39 -8.98
N ALA A 165 28.60 1.72 -9.16
CA ALA A 165 28.38 0.74 -10.21
C ALA A 165 28.02 1.35 -11.58
N GLY A 166 28.20 2.65 -11.77
CA GLY A 166 27.89 3.33 -13.03
C GLY A 166 26.40 3.58 -13.28
N GLN A 167 25.55 3.30 -12.31
CA GLN A 167 24.10 3.51 -12.40
C GLN A 167 23.72 4.89 -11.84
N SER A 168 23.42 5.84 -12.71
CA SER A 168 23.08 7.20 -12.29
C SER A 168 21.75 7.30 -11.53
N GLY A 169 21.72 8.03 -10.43
CA GLY A 169 20.52 8.33 -9.67
C GLY A 169 20.81 9.25 -8.48
N SER A 170 19.91 10.15 -8.17
CA SER A 170 20.04 11.10 -7.05
C SER A 170 19.05 10.89 -5.93
N LYS A 171 18.06 10.03 -6.12
CA LYS A 171 16.99 9.77 -5.14
C LYS A 171 16.69 8.27 -5.10
N LEU A 172 16.42 7.76 -3.90
CA LEU A 172 16.04 6.36 -3.70
C LEU A 172 14.72 6.06 -4.39
N PHE A 173 13.67 6.81 -4.06
CA PHE A 173 12.36 6.65 -4.67
C PHE A 173 11.93 7.91 -5.41
N ARG A 174 11.24 7.74 -6.54
CA ARG A 174 10.66 8.82 -7.33
C ARG A 174 9.16 8.61 -7.46
N ARG A 175 8.36 9.67 -7.37
CA ARG A 175 6.90 9.63 -7.51
C ARG A 175 6.42 8.91 -8.76
N ASN A 176 7.10 9.08 -9.87
CA ASN A 176 6.76 8.52 -11.19
C ASN A 176 7.54 7.24 -11.54
N SER A 177 8.38 6.73 -10.64
CA SER A 177 9.11 5.47 -10.81
C SER A 177 8.44 4.38 -10.01
N PHE A 178 7.30 3.91 -10.50
CA PHE A 178 6.55 2.83 -9.86
C PHE A 178 6.06 1.83 -10.90
N TYR A 179 5.84 0.62 -10.46
CA TYR A 179 5.11 -0.41 -11.19
C TYR A 179 3.71 -0.49 -10.62
N ALA A 180 2.70 -0.53 -11.48
CA ALA A 180 1.32 -0.79 -11.09
C ALA A 180 0.85 -2.10 -11.72
N GLY A 181 0.24 -2.96 -10.92
CA GLY A 181 -0.40 -4.17 -11.40
C GLY A 181 -1.56 -3.87 -12.35
N LYS A 182 -1.90 -4.80 -13.24
CA LYS A 182 -2.92 -4.64 -14.29
C LYS A 182 -4.27 -4.12 -13.78
N ASN A 183 -4.63 -4.46 -12.54
CA ASN A 183 -5.91 -4.10 -11.92
C ASN A 183 -5.79 -2.89 -10.96
N GLY A 184 -4.63 -2.22 -10.90
CA GLY A 184 -4.42 -1.09 -10.00
C GLY A 184 -4.32 -1.45 -8.51
N ASN A 185 -4.25 -2.72 -8.16
CA ASN A 185 -4.24 -3.22 -6.79
C ASN A 185 -2.84 -3.43 -6.21
N LEU A 186 -1.81 -3.08 -6.95
CA LEU A 186 -0.42 -3.19 -6.56
C LEU A 186 0.34 -1.97 -7.07
N TYR A 187 1.00 -1.27 -6.16
CA TYR A 187 1.93 -0.19 -6.47
C TYR A 187 3.27 -0.48 -5.82
N VAL A 188 4.32 -0.55 -6.62
CA VAL A 188 5.68 -0.80 -6.14
C VAL A 188 6.57 0.35 -6.54
N PHE A 189 7.08 1.07 -5.56
CA PHE A 189 8.19 2.00 -5.72
C PHE A 189 9.47 1.21 -5.50
N HIS A 190 10.29 1.12 -6.52
CA HIS A 190 11.54 0.37 -6.44
C HIS A 190 12.72 1.23 -6.85
N HIS A 191 13.86 0.95 -6.25
CA HIS A 191 15.15 1.47 -6.64
C HIS A 191 16.03 0.30 -7.09
N GLY A 192 16.62 0.45 -8.24
CA GLY A 192 17.30 -0.62 -8.97
C GLY A 192 16.73 -0.79 -10.38
N GLY A 193 17.55 -1.20 -11.32
CA GLY A 193 17.12 -1.57 -12.65
C GLY A 193 16.27 -2.86 -12.62
N ARG A 194 15.60 -3.16 -13.73
CA ARG A 194 14.78 -4.39 -13.81
C ARG A 194 15.61 -5.66 -13.60
N SER A 195 16.88 -5.65 -14.02
CA SER A 195 17.81 -6.76 -13.91
C SER A 195 18.73 -6.70 -12.69
N GLU A 196 18.46 -5.81 -11.75
CA GLU A 196 19.26 -5.62 -10.53
C GLU A 196 18.46 -6.03 -9.28
N PRO A 197 19.14 -6.32 -8.15
CA PRO A 197 18.47 -6.40 -6.86
C PRO A 197 17.77 -5.07 -6.55
N GLN A 198 16.48 -5.14 -6.29
CA GLN A 198 15.66 -3.96 -6.04
C GLN A 198 15.43 -3.75 -4.55
N VAL A 199 15.53 -2.51 -4.11
CA VAL A 199 14.97 -2.08 -2.83
C VAL A 199 13.55 -1.63 -3.12
N SER A 200 12.55 -2.25 -2.49
CA SER A 200 11.15 -2.10 -2.85
C SER A 200 10.30 -1.65 -1.67
N LEU A 201 9.48 -0.64 -1.90
CA LEU A 201 8.37 -0.23 -1.06
C LEU A 201 7.07 -0.45 -1.85
N ALA A 202 6.23 -1.34 -1.39
CA ALA A 202 5.05 -1.78 -2.13
C ALA A 202 3.78 -1.60 -1.33
N PHE A 203 2.71 -1.19 -2.02
CA PHE A 203 1.36 -1.06 -1.50
C PHE A 203 0.48 -2.08 -2.22
N PHE A 204 -0.05 -3.03 -1.47
CA PHE A 204 -0.96 -4.05 -1.97
C PHE A 204 -2.36 -3.78 -1.44
N ALA A 205 -3.33 -3.73 -2.33
CA ALA A 205 -4.72 -3.48 -2.02
C ALA A 205 -5.58 -4.57 -2.69
N SER A 206 -5.55 -5.78 -2.19
CA SER A 206 -6.39 -6.84 -2.71
C SER A 206 -6.26 -8.16 -1.96
N PRO A 207 -7.37 -8.94 -1.92
CA PRO A 207 -7.36 -10.34 -1.50
C PRO A 207 -6.43 -11.24 -2.34
N GLN A 208 -6.15 -10.87 -3.60
CA GLN A 208 -5.28 -11.66 -4.50
C GLN A 208 -3.85 -11.81 -3.97
N PHE A 209 -3.38 -10.84 -3.16
CA PHE A 209 -2.06 -10.88 -2.55
C PHE A 209 -2.10 -11.21 -1.04
N GLY A 210 -3.22 -11.79 -0.58
CA GLY A 210 -3.42 -12.22 0.79
C GLY A 210 -4.09 -11.19 1.68
N ARG A 211 -3.55 -9.98 1.79
CA ARG A 211 -4.09 -8.88 2.64
C ARG A 211 -3.65 -7.54 2.11
N ASP A 212 -4.45 -6.50 2.37
CA ASP A 212 -4.01 -5.13 2.25
C ASP A 212 -2.75 -4.92 3.07
N SER A 213 -1.72 -4.36 2.46
CA SER A 213 -0.44 -4.21 3.16
C SER A 213 0.49 -3.18 2.54
N VAL A 214 1.28 -2.54 3.39
CA VAL A 214 2.52 -1.89 2.99
C VAL A 214 3.66 -2.87 3.22
N ARG A 215 4.51 -3.07 2.22
CA ARG A 215 5.64 -4.01 2.27
C ARG A 215 6.93 -3.29 1.98
N ALA A 216 7.96 -3.60 2.73
CA ALA A 216 9.31 -3.10 2.52
C ALA A 216 10.31 -4.26 2.50
N GLY A 217 11.24 -4.27 1.56
CA GLY A 217 12.20 -5.35 1.43
C GLY A 217 13.04 -5.31 0.15
N ILE A 218 13.66 -6.44 -0.14
CA ILE A 218 14.50 -6.67 -1.33
C ILE A 218 13.73 -7.49 -2.33
N GLY A 219 13.78 -7.13 -3.61
CA GLY A 219 13.14 -7.85 -4.70
C GLY A 219 14.09 -8.19 -5.85
N PHE A 220 13.76 -9.28 -6.55
CA PHE A 220 14.44 -9.72 -7.77
C PHE A 220 13.39 -9.97 -8.84
N ASN A 221 13.52 -9.32 -9.98
CA ASN A 221 12.62 -9.56 -11.11
C ASN A 221 13.29 -10.52 -12.09
N LEU A 222 12.91 -11.80 -12.05
CA LEU A 222 13.49 -12.84 -12.89
C LEU A 222 12.76 -12.98 -14.24
N ALA A 223 11.53 -12.48 -14.35
CA ALA A 223 10.75 -12.47 -15.59
C ALA A 223 10.95 -11.15 -16.32
N GLN A 224 11.99 -11.05 -17.11
CA GLN A 224 12.30 -9.87 -17.91
C GLN A 224 11.41 -9.76 -19.15
N SER A 225 11.22 -8.53 -19.63
CA SER A 225 10.46 -8.21 -20.84
C SER A 225 11.12 -7.05 -21.61
N GLY A 226 10.88 -6.98 -22.90
CA GLY A 226 11.39 -5.91 -23.76
C GLY A 226 12.51 -6.37 -24.69
N PRO A 227 13.14 -5.45 -25.44
CA PRO A 227 14.12 -5.76 -26.48
C PRO A 227 15.37 -6.48 -25.94
N ASP A 228 15.84 -6.07 -24.76
CA ASP A 228 17.06 -6.61 -24.12
C ASP A 228 16.74 -7.65 -23.04
N LYS A 229 15.61 -8.36 -23.18
CA LYS A 229 15.10 -9.28 -22.15
C LYS A 229 16.11 -10.37 -21.77
N ASP A 230 16.82 -10.94 -22.74
CA ASP A 230 17.68 -12.09 -22.51
C ASP A 230 18.91 -11.71 -21.67
N ALA A 231 19.61 -10.62 -22.02
CA ALA A 231 20.72 -10.11 -21.23
C ALA A 231 20.28 -9.59 -19.85
N GLY A 232 19.12 -8.93 -19.78
CA GLY A 232 18.54 -8.48 -18.51
C GLY A 232 18.14 -9.63 -17.60
N GLN A 233 17.61 -10.71 -18.17
CA GLN A 233 17.22 -11.91 -17.45
C GLN A 233 18.43 -12.68 -16.93
N GLU A 234 19.46 -12.87 -17.73
CA GLU A 234 20.71 -13.50 -17.32
C GLU A 234 21.34 -12.76 -16.12
N ARG A 235 21.39 -11.42 -16.20
CA ARG A 235 21.87 -10.59 -15.09
C ARG A 235 21.03 -10.71 -13.83
N ALA A 236 19.69 -10.68 -13.95
CA ALA A 236 18.79 -10.83 -12.81
C ALA A 236 18.94 -12.19 -12.14
N MET A 237 19.10 -13.24 -12.94
CA MET A 237 19.31 -14.60 -12.47
C MET A 237 20.68 -14.75 -11.78
N ALA A 238 21.74 -14.12 -12.27
CA ALA A 238 23.06 -14.11 -11.64
C ALA A 238 23.03 -13.42 -10.25
N TYR A 239 22.33 -12.28 -10.13
CA TYR A 239 22.12 -11.63 -8.83
C TYR A 239 21.31 -12.50 -7.87
N PHE A 240 20.26 -13.16 -8.36
CA PHE A 240 19.46 -14.03 -7.53
C PHE A 240 20.20 -15.27 -7.07
N GLU A 241 20.98 -15.89 -7.95
CA GLU A 241 21.87 -17.00 -7.60
C GLU A 241 22.86 -16.60 -6.51
N ARG A 242 23.48 -15.43 -6.65
CA ARG A 242 24.35 -14.86 -5.64
C ARG A 242 23.63 -14.68 -4.29
N PHE A 243 22.43 -14.16 -4.33
CA PHE A 243 21.59 -14.04 -3.14
C PHE A 243 21.33 -15.39 -2.48
N GLN A 244 20.98 -16.42 -3.28
CA GLN A 244 20.76 -17.78 -2.78
C GLN A 244 22.02 -18.36 -2.12
N GLN A 245 23.20 -18.16 -2.72
CA GLN A 245 24.48 -18.59 -2.15
C GLN A 245 24.77 -17.93 -0.80
N LEU A 246 24.62 -16.61 -0.71
CA LEU A 246 24.79 -15.87 0.55
C LEU A 246 23.83 -16.37 1.64
N VAL A 247 22.57 -16.57 1.28
CA VAL A 247 21.53 -17.03 2.20
C VAL A 247 21.66 -18.51 2.55
N ALA A 248 22.29 -19.32 1.69
CA ALA A 248 22.66 -20.70 2.02
C ALA A 248 23.83 -20.78 3.02
N GLY A 249 24.72 -19.79 3.01
CA GLY A 249 25.92 -19.67 3.83
C GLY A 249 25.79 -18.71 5.01
N ASP A 250 26.63 -17.69 4.99
CA ASP A 250 26.85 -16.77 6.12
C ASP A 250 25.60 -16.01 6.58
N TRP A 251 24.68 -15.75 5.66
CA TRP A 251 23.44 -15.00 5.95
C TRP A 251 22.28 -15.87 6.43
N LYS A 252 22.39 -17.18 6.40
CA LYS A 252 21.29 -18.10 6.77
C LYS A 252 20.74 -17.81 8.16
N GLN A 253 21.62 -17.82 9.16
CA GLN A 253 21.23 -17.61 10.54
C GLN A 253 20.75 -16.17 10.79
N LEU A 254 21.42 -15.18 10.23
CA LEU A 254 21.06 -13.77 10.36
C LEU A 254 19.69 -13.48 9.77
N LEU A 255 19.43 -13.95 8.54
CA LEU A 255 18.14 -13.73 7.88
C LEU A 255 17.02 -14.50 8.56
N THR A 256 17.27 -15.74 9.01
CA THR A 256 16.29 -16.52 9.80
C THR A 256 15.91 -15.78 11.09
N GLY A 257 16.91 -15.30 11.82
CA GLY A 257 16.69 -14.54 13.06
C GLY A 257 15.92 -13.25 12.82
N TRP A 258 16.29 -12.51 11.75
CA TRP A 258 15.60 -11.28 11.35
C TRP A 258 14.13 -11.55 10.98
N MET A 259 13.87 -12.56 10.15
CA MET A 259 12.50 -12.96 9.78
C MET A 259 11.67 -13.34 11.00
N THR A 260 12.25 -14.11 11.93
CA THR A 260 11.57 -14.51 13.17
C THR A 260 11.23 -13.30 14.05
N ALA A 261 12.17 -12.39 14.23
CA ALA A 261 11.99 -11.22 15.09
C ALA A 261 11.04 -10.16 14.50
N ASN A 262 10.92 -10.07 13.16
CA ASN A 262 10.23 -8.99 12.47
C ASN A 262 9.01 -9.45 11.67
N GLY A 263 8.59 -10.70 11.76
CA GLY A 263 7.51 -11.26 10.94
C GLY A 263 7.86 -11.21 9.44
N GLY A 264 9.13 -11.43 9.10
CA GLY A 264 9.60 -11.43 7.72
C GLY A 264 9.04 -12.60 6.93
N PHE A 265 8.89 -12.44 5.62
CA PHE A 265 8.38 -13.46 4.72
C PHE A 265 9.06 -13.43 3.36
N ILE A 266 8.85 -14.52 2.60
CA ILE A 266 9.27 -14.64 1.20
C ILE A 266 8.03 -14.75 0.32
N GLN A 267 8.05 -14.14 -0.86
CA GLN A 267 6.99 -14.24 -1.86
C GLN A 267 7.59 -14.50 -3.23
N TYR A 268 6.92 -15.36 -4.00
CA TYR A 268 7.28 -15.70 -5.37
C TYR A 268 6.16 -15.27 -6.32
N GLY A 269 6.45 -14.33 -7.22
CA GLY A 269 5.52 -13.84 -8.22
C GLY A 269 4.18 -13.43 -7.63
N ASP A 270 3.10 -13.89 -8.24
CA ASP A 270 1.72 -13.61 -7.80
C ASP A 270 1.20 -14.62 -6.75
N LYS A 271 2.07 -15.52 -6.24
CA LYS A 271 1.68 -16.47 -5.20
C LYS A 271 1.50 -15.76 -3.86
N PRO A 272 0.64 -16.28 -2.98
CA PRO A 272 0.54 -15.76 -1.61
C PRO A 272 1.91 -15.76 -0.93
N PRO A 273 2.20 -14.75 -0.09
CA PRO A 273 3.44 -14.71 0.68
C PRO A 273 3.50 -15.89 1.66
N LEU A 274 4.69 -16.43 1.86
CA LEU A 274 4.95 -17.56 2.76
C LEU A 274 4.95 -17.11 4.24
N VAL A 275 3.90 -16.43 4.68
CA VAL A 275 3.79 -15.88 6.05
C VAL A 275 3.54 -16.92 7.11
N ASP A 276 2.93 -18.06 6.75
CA ASP A 276 2.62 -19.16 7.66
C ASP A 276 3.75 -20.21 7.72
N MET A 277 4.79 -20.05 6.89
CA MET A 277 5.95 -20.94 6.88
C MET A 277 6.97 -20.48 7.92
N MET A 278 7.52 -21.44 8.66
CA MET A 278 8.63 -21.12 9.57
C MET A 278 9.79 -20.48 8.81
N PRO A 279 10.43 -19.42 9.33
CA PRO A 279 11.49 -18.71 8.63
C PRO A 279 12.61 -19.61 8.08
N ALA A 280 13.02 -20.63 8.85
CA ALA A 280 14.05 -21.58 8.42
C ALA A 280 13.62 -22.40 7.18
N ASP A 281 12.33 -22.79 7.12
CA ASP A 281 11.77 -23.55 6.01
C ASP A 281 11.56 -22.65 4.79
N ALA A 282 11.13 -21.39 4.99
CA ALA A 282 11.00 -20.41 3.95
C ALA A 282 12.37 -20.11 3.30
N ILE A 283 13.43 -19.97 4.10
CA ILE A 283 14.80 -19.79 3.59
C ILE A 283 15.29 -21.06 2.89
N SER A 284 15.01 -22.24 3.41
CA SER A 284 15.36 -23.49 2.74
C SER A 284 14.65 -23.63 1.39
N SER A 285 13.36 -23.23 1.32
CA SER A 285 12.62 -23.15 0.07
C SER A 285 13.25 -22.17 -0.91
N LEU A 286 13.68 -21.00 -0.44
CA LEU A 286 14.35 -19.97 -1.25
C LEU A 286 15.67 -20.48 -1.84
N VAL A 287 16.50 -21.08 -1.01
CA VAL A 287 17.83 -21.62 -1.42
C VAL A 287 17.67 -22.74 -2.45
N ASN A 288 16.64 -23.56 -2.32
CA ASN A 288 16.37 -24.69 -3.22
C ASN A 288 15.47 -24.32 -4.41
N ALA A 289 15.00 -23.08 -4.50
CA ALA A 289 14.19 -22.63 -5.62
C ALA A 289 15.01 -22.67 -6.91
N LYS A 290 14.41 -23.25 -7.97
CA LYS A 290 15.05 -23.22 -9.29
C LYS A 290 15.15 -21.76 -9.75
N ASN A 291 16.35 -21.31 -10.04
CA ASN A 291 16.60 -19.98 -10.60
C ASN A 291 16.16 -19.94 -12.05
N THR A 292 14.89 -19.71 -12.29
CA THR A 292 14.28 -19.68 -13.63
C THR A 292 13.32 -18.49 -13.75
N PRO A 293 13.04 -18.02 -14.96
CA PRO A 293 12.07 -16.96 -15.20
C PRO A 293 10.67 -17.24 -14.66
N ASP A 294 10.31 -18.51 -14.51
CA ASP A 294 8.98 -18.95 -14.02
C ASP A 294 8.74 -18.57 -12.54
N LEU A 295 9.80 -18.29 -11.77
CA LEU A 295 9.65 -17.71 -10.44
C LEU A 295 9.05 -16.30 -10.47
N GLY A 296 9.18 -15.61 -11.60
CA GLY A 296 8.65 -14.26 -11.77
C GLY A 296 9.41 -13.25 -10.91
N TRP A 297 8.71 -12.72 -9.90
CA TRP A 297 9.28 -11.78 -8.94
C TRP A 297 9.49 -12.46 -7.59
N VAL A 298 10.70 -12.37 -7.06
CA VAL A 298 11.03 -12.88 -5.72
C VAL A 298 11.18 -11.71 -4.78
N PHE A 299 10.52 -11.76 -3.63
CA PHE A 299 10.58 -10.72 -2.62
C PHE A 299 10.89 -11.31 -1.25
N VAL A 300 11.77 -10.65 -0.52
CA VAL A 300 12.10 -10.92 0.88
C VAL A 300 11.95 -9.64 1.66
N GLY A 301 11.07 -9.63 2.63
CA GLY A 301 10.77 -8.42 3.38
C GLY A 301 9.77 -8.67 4.50
N ARG A 302 9.16 -7.59 4.96
CA ARG A 302 8.07 -7.64 5.95
C ARG A 302 6.93 -6.72 5.54
N ALA A 303 5.78 -6.87 6.20
CA ALA A 303 4.57 -6.15 5.87
C ALA A 303 3.87 -5.60 7.11
N LEU A 304 3.20 -4.45 6.93
CA LEU A 304 2.18 -3.93 7.83
C LEU A 304 0.81 -4.12 7.19
N SER A 305 -0.18 -4.50 7.97
CA SER A 305 -1.56 -4.66 7.51
C SER A 305 -2.51 -3.79 8.33
N PRO A 306 -3.43 -3.04 7.71
CA PRO A 306 -4.41 -2.23 8.42
C PRO A 306 -5.39 -3.08 9.27
N ASP A 307 -5.37 -4.41 9.10
CA ASP A 307 -6.20 -5.36 9.83
C ASP A 307 -5.60 -5.81 11.17
N ARG A 308 -4.34 -5.46 11.44
CA ARG A 308 -3.66 -5.72 12.70
C ARG A 308 -3.55 -4.43 13.51
N GLY A 309 -3.98 -4.45 14.78
CA GLY A 309 -4.07 -3.25 15.62
C GLY A 309 -2.77 -2.45 15.71
N GLU A 310 -1.65 -3.09 16.04
CA GLU A 310 -0.33 -2.44 16.12
C GLU A 310 0.15 -1.91 14.75
N ASP A 311 -0.08 -2.66 13.68
CA ASP A 311 0.27 -2.25 12.33
C ASP A 311 -0.57 -1.03 11.89
N ALA A 312 -1.85 -0.98 12.28
CA ALA A 312 -2.75 0.12 11.94
C ALA A 312 -2.29 1.44 12.59
N GLU A 313 -1.72 1.39 13.80
CA GLU A 313 -1.15 2.56 14.47
C GLU A 313 0.08 3.08 13.70
N ILE A 314 0.98 2.20 13.28
CA ILE A 314 2.16 2.56 12.47
C ILE A 314 1.73 3.11 11.11
N LEU A 315 0.76 2.47 10.45
CA LEU A 315 0.22 2.93 9.17
C LEU A 315 -0.50 4.27 9.29
N GLY A 316 -1.14 4.55 10.43
CA GLY A 316 -1.84 5.80 10.71
C GLY A 316 -0.93 6.99 10.98
N ASP A 317 0.35 6.77 11.25
CA ASP A 317 1.34 7.82 11.54
C ASP A 317 2.50 7.76 10.53
N GLN A 318 2.64 8.82 9.73
CA GLN A 318 3.69 8.88 8.71
C GLN A 318 5.09 8.76 9.30
N ALA A 319 5.35 9.34 10.48
CA ALA A 319 6.68 9.30 11.07
C ALA A 319 7.04 7.89 11.55
N GLU A 320 6.07 7.17 12.11
CA GLU A 320 6.24 5.77 12.51
C GLU A 320 6.39 4.86 11.28
N LEU A 321 5.63 5.10 10.20
CA LEU A 321 5.78 4.37 8.94
C LEU A 321 7.16 4.60 8.32
N VAL A 322 7.67 5.84 8.33
CA VAL A 322 9.03 6.14 7.86
C VAL A 322 10.07 5.39 8.69
N LYS A 323 9.96 5.39 10.01
CA LYS A 323 10.88 4.63 10.89
C LYS A 323 10.83 3.13 10.61
N TRP A 324 9.63 2.57 10.44
CA TRP A 324 9.45 1.16 10.15
C TRP A 324 10.10 0.77 8.82
N VAL A 325 9.92 1.58 7.77
CA VAL A 325 10.56 1.37 6.46
C VAL A 325 12.08 1.52 6.58
N GLU A 326 12.56 2.56 7.25
CA GLU A 326 13.98 2.80 7.50
C GLU A 326 14.64 1.63 8.24
N GLN A 327 14.01 1.12 9.30
CA GLN A 327 14.51 -0.03 10.04
C GLN A 327 14.60 -1.27 9.15
N THR A 328 13.55 -1.53 8.35
CA THR A 328 13.55 -2.66 7.42
C THR A 328 14.73 -2.61 6.46
N PHE A 329 14.97 -1.43 5.88
CA PHE A 329 16.07 -1.30 4.93
C PHE A 329 17.44 -1.29 5.59
N ASN A 330 17.59 -0.70 6.77
CA ASN A 330 18.84 -0.76 7.52
C ASN A 330 19.22 -2.21 7.87
N ASP A 331 18.26 -3.04 8.25
CA ASP A 331 18.49 -4.44 8.57
C ASP A 331 18.89 -5.28 7.35
N LEU A 332 18.26 -5.02 6.20
CA LEU A 332 18.49 -5.77 4.97
C LEU A 332 19.62 -5.20 4.09
N LEU A 333 20.03 -3.95 4.32
CA LEU A 333 21.03 -3.26 3.52
C LEU A 333 22.37 -3.99 3.46
N PRO A 334 22.95 -4.55 4.53
CA PRO A 334 24.19 -5.30 4.44
C PRO A 334 24.11 -6.50 3.50
N LEU A 335 23.00 -7.25 3.54
CA LEU A 335 22.76 -8.37 2.62
C LEU A 335 22.64 -7.88 1.17
N TRP A 336 21.80 -6.84 0.93
CA TRP A 336 21.66 -6.24 -0.39
C TRP A 336 23.01 -5.75 -0.95
N MET A 337 23.82 -5.09 -0.12
CA MET A 337 25.14 -4.63 -0.51
C MET A 337 26.08 -5.78 -0.87
N SER A 338 25.98 -6.91 -0.18
CA SER A 338 26.80 -8.10 -0.48
C SER A 338 26.41 -8.75 -1.81
N VAL A 339 25.09 -8.78 -2.11
CA VAL A 339 24.60 -9.25 -3.43
C VAL A 339 25.09 -8.33 -4.55
N TYR A 340 25.07 -7.01 -4.33
CA TYR A 340 25.31 -6.01 -5.37
C TYR A 340 26.80 -5.87 -5.72
N ARG A 341 27.69 -5.91 -4.74
CA ARG A 341 29.12 -5.62 -4.92
C ARG A 341 29.90 -6.67 -5.73
N GLU A 342 29.58 -7.93 -5.62
CA GLU A 342 30.38 -8.99 -6.22
C GLU A 342 29.98 -9.34 -7.65
N ALA A 343 28.85 -8.85 -8.15
CA ALA A 343 28.50 -8.96 -9.56
C ALA A 343 29.31 -8.00 -10.46
N GLU A 344 30.02 -7.04 -9.86
CA GLU A 344 30.86 -6.07 -10.58
C GLU A 344 32.30 -6.56 -10.76
N SER A 345 32.67 -7.65 -10.09
CA SER A 345 34.09 -8.15 -10.07
C SER A 345 34.35 -9.26 -11.06
N ASN A 346 33.36 -9.68 -11.83
CA ASN A 346 33.44 -10.67 -12.91
C ASN A 346 33.05 -10.02 -14.24
#